data_0b695b295fcd6dfe700b6c8db65c0c21
#
_entry.id   0b695b295fcd6dfe700b6c8db65c0c21
#
_cell.length_a   1.000
_cell.length_b   1.000
_cell.length_c   1.000
_cell.angle_alpha   90.00
_cell.angle_beta   90.00
_cell.angle_gamma   90.00
#
_symmetry.space_group_name_H-M   'P 1'
#
loop_
_entity.id
_entity.type
_entity.pdbx_description
1 polymer ?
#
loop_
_entity_poly.entity_id
_entity_poly.type
_entity_poly.pdbx_seq_one_letter_code
_entity_poly.pdbx_strand_id
1 'polypeptide(L)'
;MTENKKTHPDHEARMEMLKENQYTIETVHGVKQDVVFTSYPEGMEVEEQLDLYTLIDKVIGWHYDRNLIEGSTDKDQTLKLLQELGELSDSVCKGKDIKDDIGDMLVVMLNIAERNGVVLAECLQRAWDDIKHRKGRMIDGIFVKENDL
;
A
#
# COMPACT_ATOMS: atom_id res chain seq x y z
N MET A 1 6.17 -8.21 -35.80
CA MET A 1 6.47 -7.00 -35.01
C MET A 1 6.22 -7.36 -33.57
N THR A 2 7.29 -7.67 -32.84
CA THR A 2 7.21 -8.05 -31.42
C THR A 2 7.24 -6.78 -30.61
N GLU A 3 6.08 -6.42 -30.02
CA GLU A 3 5.99 -5.30 -29.06
C GLU A 3 6.82 -5.63 -27.81
N ASN A 4 7.76 -4.75 -27.58
CA ASN A 4 8.64 -4.76 -26.42
C ASN A 4 7.80 -4.40 -25.17
N LYS A 5 7.41 -5.40 -24.37
CA LYS A 5 6.82 -5.18 -23.04
C LYS A 5 7.85 -4.42 -22.20
N LYS A 6 7.61 -3.16 -21.95
CA LYS A 6 8.33 -2.38 -20.94
C LYS A 6 7.85 -2.84 -19.56
N THR A 7 8.42 -3.91 -19.04
CA THR A 7 8.37 -4.17 -17.61
C THR A 7 9.21 -3.12 -16.90
N HIS A 8 8.67 -2.55 -15.82
CA HIS A 8 9.39 -1.59 -14.99
C HIS A 8 10.69 -2.26 -14.52
N PRO A 9 11.89 -1.64 -14.73
CA PRO A 9 13.18 -2.29 -14.40
C PRO A 9 13.30 -2.70 -12.92
N ASP A 10 12.54 -2.08 -12.04
CA ASP A 10 12.49 -2.44 -10.62
C ASP A 10 11.65 -3.69 -10.32
N HIS A 11 10.72 -4.07 -11.19
CA HIS A 11 9.85 -5.22 -10.91
C HIS A 11 10.64 -6.55 -10.93
N GLU A 12 11.52 -6.75 -11.91
CA GLU A 12 12.36 -7.95 -11.97
C GLU A 12 13.37 -8.00 -10.82
N ALA A 13 13.99 -6.87 -10.48
CA ALA A 13 14.90 -6.76 -9.35
C ALA A 13 14.18 -7.01 -8.00
N ARG A 14 12.94 -6.53 -7.84
CA ARG A 14 12.10 -6.80 -6.67
C ARG A 14 11.72 -8.27 -6.55
N MET A 15 11.33 -8.91 -7.65
CA MET A 15 10.99 -10.34 -7.66
C MET A 15 12.20 -11.22 -7.36
N GLU A 16 13.41 -10.79 -7.69
CA GLU A 16 14.65 -11.49 -7.38
C GLU A 16 15.04 -11.32 -5.89
N MET A 17 14.83 -10.14 -5.31
CA MET A 17 15.02 -9.90 -3.87
C MET A 17 14.06 -10.73 -3.00
N LEU A 18 12.82 -10.94 -3.44
CA LEU A 18 11.83 -11.77 -2.75
C LEU A 18 12.21 -13.26 -2.72
N LYS A 19 13.07 -13.71 -3.64
CA LYS A 19 13.58 -15.11 -3.68
C LYS A 19 14.68 -15.38 -2.66
N GLU A 20 15.36 -14.36 -2.15
CA GLU A 20 16.53 -14.53 -1.29
C GLU A 20 16.27 -14.42 0.23
N ASN A 21 15.06 -14.19 0.69
CA ASN A 21 14.62 -14.28 2.10
C ASN A 21 15.59 -13.69 3.16
N GLN A 22 16.32 -12.62 2.83
CA GLN A 22 17.18 -11.93 3.77
C GLN A 22 16.85 -10.44 3.83
N TYR A 23 16.04 -10.04 4.80
CA TYR A 23 15.75 -8.63 5.08
C TYR A 23 16.54 -8.12 6.27
N THR A 24 17.40 -7.14 6.02
CA THR A 24 17.95 -6.28 7.08
C THR A 24 17.13 -5.00 7.11
N ILE A 25 16.31 -4.80 8.13
CA ILE A 25 15.58 -3.55 8.34
C ILE A 25 16.50 -2.58 9.09
N GLU A 26 16.94 -1.52 8.41
CA GLU A 26 17.51 -0.36 9.10
C GLU A 26 16.39 0.51 9.66
N THR A 27 16.26 0.57 10.97
CA THR A 27 15.30 1.47 11.61
C THR A 27 15.77 2.92 11.51
N VAL A 28 14.82 3.87 11.50
CA VAL A 28 14.99 5.33 11.34
C VAL A 28 15.96 5.96 12.39
N HIS A 29 16.46 5.19 13.35
CA HIS A 29 17.38 5.63 14.41
C HIS A 29 18.74 4.92 14.39
N GLY A 30 19.11 4.27 13.30
CA GLY A 30 20.45 3.65 13.17
C GLY A 30 20.69 2.46 14.09
N VAL A 31 19.66 1.89 14.69
CA VAL A 31 19.73 0.67 15.49
C VAL A 31 19.39 -0.50 14.58
N LYS A 32 20.38 -1.35 14.29
CA LYS A 32 20.15 -2.63 13.65
C LYS A 32 19.40 -3.51 14.64
N GLN A 33 18.14 -3.75 14.40
CA GLN A 33 17.34 -4.69 15.16
C GLN A 33 17.17 -5.95 14.31
N ASP A 34 17.88 -7.02 14.70
CA ASP A 34 17.63 -8.35 14.19
C ASP A 34 16.23 -8.77 14.67
N VAL A 35 15.27 -8.78 13.77
CA VAL A 35 13.96 -9.35 14.06
C VAL A 35 14.14 -10.87 14.00
N VAL A 36 14.45 -11.46 15.14
CA VAL A 36 14.40 -12.90 15.31
C VAL A 36 12.92 -13.28 15.41
N PHE A 37 12.40 -13.92 14.37
CA PHE A 37 11.11 -14.61 14.49
C PHE A 37 11.30 -15.74 15.51
N THR A 38 10.81 -15.52 16.73
CA THR A 38 10.70 -16.60 17.71
C THR A 38 9.73 -17.62 17.16
N SER A 39 10.16 -18.87 17.04
CA SER A 39 9.34 -20.00 16.64
C SER A 39 8.08 -20.06 17.52
N TYR A 40 6.92 -20.06 16.87
CA TYR A 40 5.65 -20.33 17.54
C TYR A 40 5.65 -21.73 18.15
N PRO A 41 4.91 -21.97 19.26
CA PRO A 41 4.80 -23.31 19.86
C PRO A 41 4.30 -24.33 18.83
N GLU A 42 4.88 -25.55 18.83
CA GLU A 42 4.45 -26.64 17.96
C GLU A 42 2.94 -26.89 18.11
N GLY A 43 2.21 -26.83 16.97
CA GLY A 43 0.78 -27.11 16.91
C GLY A 43 -0.12 -25.89 16.65
N MET A 44 0.43 -24.69 16.51
CA MET A 44 -0.33 -23.53 16.05
C MET A 44 -0.20 -23.46 14.51
N GLU A 45 -1.29 -23.72 13.80
CA GLU A 45 -1.39 -23.35 12.38
C GLU A 45 -1.38 -21.81 12.33
N VAL A 46 -0.22 -21.23 12.10
CA VAL A 46 -0.09 -19.82 11.80
C VAL A 46 -0.45 -19.69 10.32
N GLU A 47 -1.60 -19.12 10.01
CA GLU A 47 -1.82 -18.54 8.70
C GLU A 47 -0.63 -17.62 8.44
N GLU A 48 0.16 -17.93 7.41
CA GLU A 48 1.38 -17.21 7.07
C GLU A 48 1.01 -15.74 6.83
N GLN A 49 1.16 -14.92 7.87
CA GLN A 49 0.84 -13.50 7.78
C GLN A 49 1.90 -12.84 6.89
N LEU A 50 1.53 -12.62 5.65
CA LEU A 50 2.41 -11.97 4.67
C LEU A 50 2.76 -10.55 5.14
N ASP A 51 4.01 -10.17 4.98
CA ASP A 51 4.40 -8.78 5.20
C ASP A 51 3.76 -7.86 4.14
N LEU A 52 3.68 -6.57 4.47
CA LEU A 52 2.98 -5.60 3.63
C LEU A 52 3.57 -5.51 2.21
N TYR A 53 4.90 -5.62 2.05
CA TYR A 53 5.53 -5.52 0.74
C TYR A 53 5.20 -6.73 -0.12
N THR A 54 5.24 -7.93 0.45
CA THR A 54 4.81 -9.15 -0.22
C THR A 54 3.34 -9.08 -0.66
N LEU A 55 2.46 -8.50 0.16
CA LEU A 55 1.06 -8.28 -0.21
C LEU A 55 0.92 -7.29 -1.36
N ILE A 56 1.65 -6.18 -1.32
CA ILE A 56 1.69 -5.19 -2.40
C ILE A 56 2.10 -5.83 -3.72
N ASP A 57 3.19 -6.62 -3.72
CA ASP A 57 3.69 -7.27 -4.94
C ASP A 57 2.68 -8.30 -5.47
N LYS A 58 2.00 -9.04 -4.60
CA LYS A 58 0.91 -9.95 -5.01
C LYS A 58 -0.25 -9.22 -5.66
N VAL A 59 -0.68 -8.08 -5.11
CA VAL A 59 -1.75 -7.26 -5.68
C VAL A 59 -1.34 -6.69 -7.04
N ILE A 60 -0.11 -6.18 -7.16
CA ILE A 60 0.41 -5.66 -8.44
C ILE A 60 0.47 -6.80 -9.48
N GLY A 61 1.01 -7.97 -9.12
CA GLY A 61 1.02 -9.14 -9.99
C GLY A 61 -0.40 -9.54 -10.46
N TRP A 62 -1.36 -9.52 -9.53
CA TRP A 62 -2.77 -9.79 -9.85
C TRP A 62 -3.35 -8.77 -10.87
N HIS A 63 -2.95 -7.49 -10.80
CA HIS A 63 -3.35 -6.49 -11.78
C HIS A 63 -2.78 -6.77 -13.17
N TYR A 64 -1.49 -7.17 -13.27
CA TYR A 64 -0.86 -7.54 -14.54
C TYR A 64 -1.52 -8.76 -15.18
N ASP A 65 -1.76 -9.82 -14.40
CA ASP A 65 -2.37 -11.07 -14.87
C ASP A 65 -3.77 -10.83 -15.49
N ARG A 66 -4.46 -9.78 -15.05
CA ARG A 66 -5.81 -9.42 -15.52
C ARG A 66 -5.85 -8.25 -16.49
N ASN A 67 -4.67 -7.82 -16.94
CA ASN A 67 -4.53 -6.68 -17.84
C ASN A 67 -5.16 -5.38 -17.30
N LEU A 68 -5.15 -5.19 -15.97
CA LEU A 68 -5.71 -3.99 -15.35
C LEU A 68 -4.75 -2.80 -15.38
N ILE A 69 -3.46 -3.05 -15.64
CA ILE A 69 -2.47 -1.98 -15.77
C ILE A 69 -2.56 -1.33 -17.16
N GLU A 70 -2.49 -2.10 -18.24
CA GLU A 70 -2.50 -1.57 -19.61
C GLU A 70 -3.92 -1.40 -20.17
N GLY A 71 -4.84 -2.27 -19.78
CA GLY A 71 -6.21 -2.31 -20.28
C GLY A 71 -7.19 -1.32 -19.63
N SER A 72 -6.75 -0.56 -18.62
CA SER A 72 -7.55 0.46 -17.94
C SER A 72 -6.92 1.85 -18.09
N THR A 73 -7.61 2.89 -17.63
CA THR A 73 -7.09 4.27 -17.57
C THR A 73 -7.08 4.77 -16.13
N ASP A 74 -6.27 5.79 -15.84
CA ASP A 74 -6.24 6.43 -14.51
C ASP A 74 -7.59 7.03 -14.15
N LYS A 75 -8.34 7.49 -15.16
CA LYS A 75 -9.71 7.98 -14.97
C LYS A 75 -10.65 6.87 -14.51
N ASP A 76 -10.57 5.69 -15.13
CA ASP A 76 -11.44 4.56 -14.76
C ASP A 76 -11.10 4.09 -13.33
N GLN A 77 -9.81 4.00 -13.01
CA GLN A 77 -9.35 3.62 -11.67
C GLN A 77 -9.72 4.68 -10.62
N THR A 78 -9.68 5.97 -10.96
CA THR A 78 -10.15 7.03 -10.05
C THR A 78 -11.65 6.93 -9.79
N LEU A 79 -12.46 6.60 -10.81
CA LEU A 79 -13.89 6.34 -10.62
C LEU A 79 -14.15 5.09 -9.77
N LYS A 80 -13.33 4.04 -9.95
CA LYS A 80 -13.41 2.85 -9.08
C LYS A 80 -13.07 3.21 -7.64
N LEU A 81 -12.03 4.01 -7.39
CA LEU A 81 -11.67 4.48 -6.04
C LEU A 81 -12.81 5.26 -5.37
N LEU A 82 -13.55 6.08 -6.13
CA LEU A 82 -14.75 6.77 -5.61
C LEU A 82 -15.85 5.79 -5.22
N GLN A 83 -16.02 4.69 -5.96
CA GLN A 83 -16.96 3.64 -5.60
C GLN A 83 -16.55 3.00 -4.26
N GLU A 84 -15.30 2.58 -4.11
CA GLU A 84 -14.79 1.97 -2.86
C GLU A 84 -14.90 2.93 -1.67
N LEU A 85 -14.64 4.22 -1.88
CA LEU A 85 -14.85 5.25 -0.85
C LEU A 85 -16.33 5.32 -0.42
N GLY A 86 -17.25 5.15 -1.35
CA GLY A 86 -18.69 5.08 -1.06
C GLY A 86 -19.05 3.87 -0.19
N GLU A 87 -18.46 2.71 -0.48
CA GLU A 87 -18.66 1.47 0.28
C GLU A 87 -18.08 1.60 1.70
N LEU A 88 -16.87 2.14 1.83
CA LEU A 88 -16.28 2.47 3.13
C LEU A 88 -17.17 3.42 3.94
N SER A 89 -17.69 4.47 3.29
CA SER A 89 -18.59 5.43 3.96
C SER A 89 -19.87 4.76 4.48
N ASP A 90 -20.47 3.87 3.69
CA ASP A 90 -21.66 3.11 4.10
C ASP A 90 -21.35 2.19 5.29
N SER A 91 -20.21 1.49 5.26
CA SER A 91 -19.78 0.60 6.32
C SER A 91 -19.51 1.35 7.63
N VAL A 92 -18.81 2.49 7.56
CA VAL A 92 -18.56 3.37 8.72
C VAL A 92 -19.88 3.89 9.31
N CYS A 93 -20.79 4.40 8.48
CA CYS A 93 -22.08 4.92 8.93
C CYS A 93 -22.96 3.83 9.60
N LYS A 94 -22.79 2.58 9.19
CA LYS A 94 -23.55 1.43 9.73
C LYS A 94 -22.83 0.69 10.85
N GLY A 95 -21.63 1.11 11.23
CA GLY A 95 -20.82 0.45 12.27
C GLY A 95 -20.39 -0.98 11.90
N LYS A 96 -20.15 -1.25 10.60
CA LYS A 96 -19.66 -2.54 10.10
C LYS A 96 -18.14 -2.65 10.24
N ASP A 97 -17.59 -3.86 10.04
CA ASP A 97 -16.15 -4.04 9.83
C ASP A 97 -15.73 -3.37 8.49
N ILE A 98 -14.67 -2.58 8.54
CA ILE A 98 -14.17 -1.75 7.43
C ILE A 98 -12.87 -2.27 6.82
N LYS A 99 -12.41 -3.47 7.24
CA LYS A 99 -11.12 -4.00 6.76
C LYS A 99 -11.10 -4.24 5.27
N ASP A 100 -12.19 -4.81 4.76
CA ASP A 100 -12.36 -5.10 3.34
C ASP A 100 -12.40 -3.80 2.53
N ASP A 101 -13.25 -2.87 2.94
CA ASP A 101 -13.38 -1.57 2.26
C ASP A 101 -12.04 -0.80 2.18
N ILE A 102 -11.24 -0.79 3.26
CA ILE A 102 -9.89 -0.18 3.24
C ILE A 102 -8.97 -0.97 2.32
N GLY A 103 -9.04 -2.29 2.34
CA GLY A 103 -8.27 -3.17 1.46
C GLY A 103 -8.56 -2.87 -0.01
N ASP A 104 -9.82 -2.77 -0.39
CA ASP A 104 -10.25 -2.49 -1.77
C ASP A 104 -9.79 -1.11 -2.25
N MET A 105 -9.86 -0.09 -1.40
CA MET A 105 -9.28 1.21 -1.72
C MET A 105 -7.76 1.11 -1.97
N LEU A 106 -7.02 0.37 -1.15
CA LEU A 106 -5.58 0.18 -1.33
C LEU A 106 -5.26 -0.58 -2.62
N VAL A 107 -6.04 -1.60 -2.98
CA VAL A 107 -5.92 -2.33 -4.25
C VAL A 107 -6.03 -1.38 -5.45
N VAL A 108 -7.04 -0.51 -5.47
CA VAL A 108 -7.21 0.47 -6.54
C VAL A 108 -6.09 1.52 -6.53
N MET A 109 -5.66 2.00 -5.35
CA MET A 109 -4.56 2.96 -5.24
C MET A 109 -3.23 2.38 -5.74
N LEU A 110 -2.95 1.10 -5.48
CA LEU A 110 -1.79 0.39 -6.00
C LEU A 110 -1.82 0.29 -7.53
N ASN A 111 -3.00 0.07 -8.14
CA ASN A 111 -3.15 0.10 -9.60
C ASN A 111 -2.77 1.47 -10.17
N ILE A 112 -3.30 2.55 -9.60
CA ILE A 112 -3.00 3.92 -10.05
C ILE A 112 -1.49 4.22 -9.87
N ALA A 113 -0.91 3.84 -8.74
CA ALA A 113 0.50 4.05 -8.47
C ALA A 113 1.39 3.32 -9.49
N GLU A 114 1.15 2.04 -9.73
CA GLU A 114 1.89 1.21 -10.68
C GLU A 114 1.80 1.75 -12.10
N ARG A 115 0.63 2.16 -12.55
CA ARG A 115 0.41 2.75 -13.88
C ARG A 115 1.21 4.04 -14.09
N ASN A 116 1.44 4.79 -13.02
CA ASN A 116 2.16 6.07 -13.06
C ASN A 116 3.65 5.93 -12.69
N GLY A 117 4.14 4.70 -12.47
CA GLY A 117 5.52 4.44 -12.07
C GLY A 117 5.88 5.05 -10.71
N VAL A 118 4.90 5.13 -9.80
CA VAL A 118 5.05 5.72 -8.47
C VAL A 118 5.01 4.64 -7.40
N VAL A 119 5.96 4.68 -6.47
CA VAL A 119 6.04 3.73 -5.36
C VAL A 119 5.18 4.22 -4.20
N LEU A 120 4.26 3.38 -3.70
CA LEU A 120 3.34 3.77 -2.61
C LEU A 120 4.09 4.23 -1.36
N ALA A 121 5.23 3.59 -1.02
CA ALA A 121 6.05 3.98 0.12
C ALA A 121 6.62 5.40 -0.03
N GLU A 122 7.01 5.80 -1.25
CA GLU A 122 7.48 7.17 -1.52
C GLU A 122 6.35 8.19 -1.40
N CYS A 123 5.15 7.83 -1.83
CA CYS A 123 3.97 8.67 -1.64
C CYS A 123 3.69 8.91 -0.15
N LEU A 124 3.74 7.84 0.64
CA LEU A 124 3.52 7.92 2.09
C LEU A 124 4.65 8.69 2.78
N GLN A 125 5.91 8.47 2.37
CA GLN A 125 7.06 9.23 2.89
C GLN A 125 6.89 10.72 2.64
N ARG A 126 6.51 11.10 1.43
CA ARG A 126 6.25 12.50 1.09
C ARG A 126 5.14 13.11 1.93
N ALA A 127 4.02 12.39 2.08
CA ALA A 127 2.93 12.83 2.93
C ALA A 127 3.37 12.98 4.40
N TRP A 128 4.19 12.04 4.90
CA TRP A 128 4.77 12.14 6.24
C TRP A 128 5.66 13.37 6.40
N ASP A 129 6.54 13.65 5.43
CA ASP A 129 7.41 14.82 5.45
C ASP A 129 6.61 16.13 5.51
N ASP A 130 5.47 16.17 4.84
CA ASP A 130 4.57 17.32 4.86
C ASP A 130 3.84 17.51 6.20
N ILE A 131 3.53 16.41 6.91
CA ILE A 131 2.70 16.49 8.13
C ILE A 131 3.49 16.43 9.43
N LYS A 132 4.68 15.82 9.47
CA LYS A 132 5.45 15.50 10.69
C LYS A 132 5.74 16.73 11.59
N HIS A 133 5.79 17.91 11.02
CA HIS A 133 6.02 19.16 11.78
C HIS A 133 4.78 20.09 11.82
N ARG A 134 3.65 19.61 11.29
CA ARG A 134 2.42 20.39 11.20
C ARG A 134 1.85 20.61 12.62
N LYS A 135 1.68 21.88 13.00
CA LYS A 135 1.03 22.27 14.25
C LYS A 135 -0.43 22.60 14.00
N GLY A 136 -1.26 22.37 15.00
CA GLY A 136 -2.69 22.64 14.95
C GLY A 136 -3.41 21.99 16.12
N ARG A 137 -4.74 22.07 16.11
CA ARG A 137 -5.57 21.43 17.13
C ARG A 137 -6.87 20.90 16.53
N MET A 138 -7.49 19.96 17.26
CA MET A 138 -8.81 19.46 16.89
C MET A 138 -9.88 20.46 17.27
N ILE A 139 -10.75 20.80 16.32
CA ILE A 139 -11.96 21.63 16.53
C ILE A 139 -13.11 20.88 15.86
N ASP A 140 -14.13 20.52 16.62
CA ASP A 140 -15.33 19.81 16.15
C ASP A 140 -15.02 18.57 15.28
N GLY A 141 -14.01 17.78 15.67
CA GLY A 141 -13.61 16.56 14.98
C GLY A 141 -12.70 16.77 13.76
N ILE A 142 -12.32 18.01 13.44
CA ILE A 142 -11.45 18.36 12.33
C ILE A 142 -10.14 18.95 12.85
N PHE A 143 -9.00 18.50 12.29
CA PHE A 143 -7.71 19.11 12.59
C PHE A 143 -7.56 20.43 11.84
N VAL A 144 -7.48 21.54 12.58
CA VAL A 144 -7.27 22.90 12.05
C VAL A 144 -5.81 23.29 12.26
N LYS A 145 -5.14 23.66 11.18
CA LYS A 145 -3.73 24.09 11.23
C LYS A 145 -3.59 25.39 12.02
N GLU A 146 -2.44 25.58 12.67
CA GLU A 146 -2.15 26.78 13.48
C GLU A 146 -2.29 28.09 12.67
N ASN A 147 -1.94 28.05 11.38
CA ASN A 147 -2.04 29.21 10.48
C ASN A 147 -3.48 29.50 10.02
N ASP A 148 -4.42 28.59 10.26
CA ASP A 148 -5.84 28.72 9.87
C ASP A 148 -6.73 29.01 11.10
N LEU A 149 -6.11 29.20 12.29
CA LEU A 149 -6.74 29.58 13.56
C LEU A 149 -6.81 31.10 13.71
#